data_d50d2363d19c927a28a81e963fd9fab4
#
_entry.id   d50d2363d19c927a28a81e963fd9fab4
#
_cell.length_a   1.000
_cell.length_b   1.000
_cell.length_c   1.000
_cell.angle_alpha   90.00
_cell.angle_beta   90.00
_cell.angle_gamma   90.00
#
_symmetry.space_group_name_H-M   'P 1'
#
loop_
_entity.id
_entity.type
_entity.pdbx_description
1 polymer ?
#
loop_
_entity_poly.entity_id
_entity_poly.type
_entity_poly.pdbx_seq_one_letter_code
_entity_poly.pdbx_strand_id
1 'polypeptide(L)'
;MKGLYAALPEGATIAGSMTTGYGEAIVKAALHADGGEVETFAHLRAAQEFCPEVTFVLDIGGQDMKCFFVKDGSIGNITLNEACSAGCGSFIQNFAEGLHMTPAEFAAKAIDSKAPVDLGTRCTVFMNSKVKQAQKEGADVADISAGIAFSVIKNALFKVMQLKDVRELGDHIVVQGGTFYNDAVLRCMEKLLDRDVIRPDIAGLMGAYGAAILALEEAEKEGKQQSSLLTPEELDHFAVATSSYRCRGCGNKCLITMQKFPDGGKYFTGNRCERGLGKEKAKKEIPNLFDYKYHRMFDYEPLPADEAERGTIGIPRVLNMY
;
A
#
# COMPACT_ATOMS: atom_id res chain seq x y z
N MET A 1 4.26 18.08 -10.45
CA MET A 1 5.14 18.15 -11.65
C MET A 1 5.73 19.56 -11.86
N LYS A 2 4.95 20.63 -12.07
CA LYS A 2 5.51 21.98 -12.30
C LYS A 2 6.56 22.40 -11.27
N GLY A 3 6.31 22.16 -9.97
CA GLY A 3 7.28 22.43 -8.91
C GLY A 3 8.56 21.61 -9.00
N LEU A 4 8.48 20.37 -9.52
CA LEU A 4 9.67 19.55 -9.74
C LEU A 4 10.51 20.10 -10.90
N TYR A 5 9.87 20.49 -12.02
CA TYR A 5 10.57 21.13 -13.13
C TYR A 5 11.26 22.44 -12.70
N ALA A 6 10.57 23.25 -11.89
CA ALA A 6 11.13 24.50 -11.37
C ALA A 6 12.34 24.29 -10.41
N ALA A 7 12.46 23.10 -9.83
CA ALA A 7 13.55 22.75 -8.93
C ALA A 7 14.74 22.06 -9.65
N LEU A 8 14.62 21.77 -10.94
CA LEU A 8 15.73 21.18 -11.70
C LEU A 8 16.87 22.19 -11.85
N PRO A 9 18.14 21.76 -11.74
CA PRO A 9 19.28 22.58 -12.08
C PRO A 9 19.21 23.08 -13.52
N GLU A 10 19.77 24.27 -13.78
CA GLU A 10 19.85 24.84 -15.11
C GLU A 10 20.59 23.90 -16.08
N GLY A 11 20.00 23.63 -17.23
CA GLY A 11 20.57 22.72 -18.23
C GLY A 11 20.36 21.24 -17.95
N ALA A 12 19.70 20.86 -16.82
CA ALA A 12 19.37 19.46 -16.56
C ALA A 12 18.26 18.97 -17.48
N THR A 13 18.40 17.72 -17.96
CA THR A 13 17.40 17.01 -18.73
C THR A 13 16.93 15.78 -17.97
N ILE A 14 15.65 15.38 -18.15
CA ILE A 14 15.10 14.18 -17.59
C ILE A 14 15.28 13.05 -18.62
N ALA A 15 16.18 12.12 -18.34
CA ALA A 15 16.47 10.99 -19.23
C ALA A 15 15.39 9.89 -19.12
N GLY A 16 14.85 9.67 -17.93
CA GLY A 16 13.83 8.67 -17.67
C GLY A 16 12.87 9.10 -16.56
N SER A 17 11.69 8.50 -16.55
CA SER A 17 10.66 8.76 -15.55
C SER A 17 9.90 7.48 -15.21
N MET A 18 9.61 7.28 -13.92
CA MET A 18 8.87 6.12 -13.45
C MET A 18 7.87 6.50 -12.37
N THR A 19 6.73 5.88 -12.40
CA THR A 19 5.66 6.06 -11.41
C THR A 19 5.52 4.81 -10.56
N THR A 20 5.08 4.97 -9.32
CA THR A 20 4.82 3.86 -8.40
C THR A 20 3.66 4.17 -7.46
N GLY A 21 3.23 3.18 -6.67
CA GLY A 21 2.13 3.30 -5.72
C GLY A 21 0.76 3.07 -6.36
N TYR A 22 -0.32 3.26 -5.59
CA TYR A 22 -1.70 3.00 -6.03
C TYR A 22 -2.14 3.83 -7.24
N GLY A 23 -1.56 5.01 -7.44
CA GLY A 23 -1.82 5.89 -8.57
C GLY A 23 -0.92 5.66 -9.78
N GLU A 24 -0.05 4.66 -9.76
CA GLU A 24 0.96 4.42 -10.78
C GLU A 24 0.40 4.49 -12.19
N ALA A 25 -0.56 3.64 -12.51
CA ALA A 25 -1.09 3.51 -13.87
C ALA A 25 -1.80 4.77 -14.40
N ILE A 26 -2.52 5.50 -13.54
CA ILE A 26 -3.18 6.73 -13.94
C ILE A 26 -2.18 7.87 -14.14
N VAL A 27 -1.18 7.98 -13.26
CA VAL A 27 -0.14 9.02 -13.36
C VAL A 27 0.74 8.77 -14.58
N LYS A 28 1.13 7.50 -14.82
CA LYS A 28 1.84 7.10 -16.04
C LYS A 28 1.07 7.50 -17.30
N ALA A 29 -0.22 7.14 -17.37
CA ALA A 29 -1.05 7.45 -18.52
C ALA A 29 -1.29 8.95 -18.70
N ALA A 30 -1.44 9.70 -17.60
CA ALA A 30 -1.76 11.13 -17.63
C ALA A 30 -0.56 12.01 -17.96
N LEU A 31 0.62 11.65 -17.50
CA LEU A 31 1.84 12.45 -17.62
C LEU A 31 2.85 11.89 -18.61
N HIS A 32 2.50 10.80 -19.31
CA HIS A 32 3.37 10.09 -20.25
C HIS A 32 4.69 9.62 -19.62
N ALA A 33 4.65 9.21 -18.34
CA ALA A 33 5.84 8.66 -17.71
C ALA A 33 6.31 7.38 -18.46
N ASP A 34 7.61 7.22 -18.58
CA ASP A 34 8.22 6.14 -19.37
C ASP A 34 7.89 4.77 -18.80
N GLY A 35 7.99 4.61 -17.48
CA GLY A 35 7.73 3.37 -16.77
C GLY A 35 6.74 3.49 -15.62
N GLY A 36 6.34 2.35 -15.12
CA GLY A 36 5.60 2.21 -13.87
C GLY A 36 6.04 0.92 -13.19
N GLU A 37 6.28 0.98 -11.88
CA GLU A 37 6.77 -0.16 -11.12
C GLU A 37 5.91 -0.42 -9.88
N VAL A 38 5.81 -1.68 -9.51
CA VAL A 38 5.13 -2.10 -8.28
C VAL A 38 5.83 -1.48 -7.08
N GLU A 39 5.05 -0.90 -6.18
CA GLU A 39 5.54 -0.13 -5.04
C GLU A 39 6.56 -0.88 -4.19
N THR A 40 6.34 -2.18 -3.93
CA THR A 40 7.27 -3.01 -3.16
C THR A 40 8.63 -3.17 -3.83
N PHE A 41 8.70 -3.22 -5.15
CA PHE A 41 9.97 -3.27 -5.88
C PHE A 41 10.72 -1.94 -5.81
N ALA A 42 10.02 -0.82 -5.97
CA ALA A 42 10.61 0.51 -5.78
C ALA A 42 11.17 0.67 -4.37
N HIS A 43 10.42 0.27 -3.35
CA HIS A 43 10.86 0.29 -1.96
C HIS A 43 12.07 -0.61 -1.70
N LEU A 44 12.11 -1.81 -2.27
CA LEU A 44 13.28 -2.71 -2.17
C LEU A 44 14.49 -2.08 -2.82
N ARG A 45 14.35 -1.56 -4.06
CA ARG A 45 15.48 -0.99 -4.78
C ARG A 45 16.08 0.20 -4.03
N ALA A 46 15.22 1.04 -3.43
CA ALA A 46 15.67 2.11 -2.56
C ALA A 46 16.38 1.59 -1.31
N ALA A 47 15.84 0.58 -0.64
CA ALA A 47 16.44 0.00 0.56
C ALA A 47 17.83 -0.59 0.28
N GLN A 48 18.02 -1.25 -0.86
CA GLN A 48 19.30 -1.80 -1.29
C GLN A 48 20.37 -0.74 -1.55
N GLU A 49 19.98 0.49 -1.89
CA GLU A 49 20.94 1.59 -2.07
C GLU A 49 21.58 2.02 -0.73
N PHE A 50 20.77 2.00 0.34
CA PHE A 50 21.24 2.34 1.70
C PHE A 50 21.84 1.13 2.43
N CYS A 51 21.39 -0.08 2.10
CA CYS A 51 21.85 -1.32 2.69
C CYS A 51 21.79 -2.45 1.65
N PRO A 52 22.88 -2.69 0.90
CA PRO A 52 22.93 -3.75 -0.12
C PRO A 52 22.62 -5.14 0.42
N GLU A 53 22.94 -5.40 1.67
CA GLU A 53 22.71 -6.68 2.36
C GLU A 53 21.40 -6.71 3.15
N VAL A 54 20.44 -5.83 2.84
CA VAL A 54 19.15 -5.76 3.55
C VAL A 54 18.48 -7.13 3.61
N THR A 55 18.07 -7.52 4.81
CA THR A 55 17.36 -8.78 5.08
C THR A 55 15.86 -8.56 5.32
N PHE A 56 15.51 -7.38 5.79
CA PHE A 56 14.13 -7.03 6.11
C PHE A 56 13.85 -5.54 5.91
N VAL A 57 12.71 -5.26 5.32
CA VAL A 57 12.21 -3.89 5.14
C VAL A 57 10.85 -3.74 5.82
N LEU A 58 10.71 -2.70 6.63
CA LEU A 58 9.44 -2.27 7.21
C LEU A 58 9.11 -0.86 6.75
N ASP A 59 8.06 -0.74 5.97
CA ASP A 59 7.50 0.54 5.54
C ASP A 59 6.21 0.82 6.31
N ILE A 60 6.17 1.95 7.00
CA ILE A 60 4.97 2.42 7.68
C ILE A 60 4.60 3.79 7.14
N GLY A 61 3.56 3.79 6.31
CA GLY A 61 2.94 4.98 5.75
C GLY A 61 1.97 5.67 6.70
N GLY A 62 1.20 6.61 6.18
CA GLY A 62 0.14 7.29 6.91
C GLY A 62 -1.07 6.40 7.20
N GLN A 63 -1.42 5.50 6.29
CA GLN A 63 -2.65 4.68 6.36
C GLN A 63 -2.41 3.19 6.14
N ASP A 64 -1.29 2.82 5.57
CA ASP A 64 -0.92 1.45 5.28
C ASP A 64 0.45 1.11 5.83
N MET A 65 0.75 -0.16 5.83
CA MET A 65 2.02 -0.70 6.26
C MET A 65 2.36 -1.89 5.38
N LYS A 66 3.61 -1.95 4.98
CA LYS A 66 4.19 -3.04 4.20
C LYS A 66 5.45 -3.54 4.88
N CYS A 67 5.64 -4.82 4.88
CA CYS A 67 6.92 -5.38 5.27
C CYS A 67 7.25 -6.58 4.39
N PHE A 68 8.52 -6.78 4.15
CA PHE A 68 8.98 -7.89 3.36
C PHE A 68 10.38 -8.34 3.76
N PHE A 69 10.56 -9.64 3.69
CA PHE A 69 11.85 -10.29 3.85
C PHE A 69 12.61 -10.29 2.53
N VAL A 70 13.90 -10.04 2.60
CA VAL A 70 14.78 -10.07 1.43
C VAL A 70 15.73 -11.24 1.57
N LYS A 71 15.80 -12.06 0.54
CA LYS A 71 16.70 -13.18 0.44
C LYS A 71 17.39 -13.17 -0.92
N ASP A 72 18.70 -13.26 -0.92
CA ASP A 72 19.52 -13.25 -2.14
C ASP A 72 19.16 -12.05 -3.07
N GLY A 73 18.97 -10.87 -2.48
CA GLY A 73 18.62 -9.64 -3.17
C GLY A 73 17.19 -9.56 -3.72
N SER A 74 16.35 -10.56 -3.45
CA SER A 74 14.98 -10.65 -3.95
C SER A 74 13.96 -10.69 -2.82
N ILE A 75 12.73 -10.20 -3.13
CA ILE A 75 11.62 -10.24 -2.18
C ILE A 75 11.17 -11.69 -1.99
N GLY A 76 11.21 -12.16 -0.75
CA GLY A 76 10.67 -13.45 -0.37
C GLY A 76 9.20 -13.37 0.05
N ASN A 77 8.95 -13.19 1.34
CA ASN A 77 7.60 -13.07 1.88
C ASN A 77 7.20 -11.59 2.07
N ILE A 78 5.98 -11.25 1.67
CA ILE A 78 5.41 -9.91 1.83
C ILE A 78 4.21 -9.99 2.75
N THR A 79 4.11 -9.05 3.68
CA THR A 79 2.91 -8.84 4.49
C THR A 79 2.44 -7.40 4.30
N LEU A 80 1.16 -7.24 3.96
CA LEU A 80 0.51 -5.95 3.75
C LEU A 80 -0.60 -5.75 4.78
N ASN A 81 -0.73 -4.53 5.28
CA ASN A 81 -1.87 -4.12 6.09
C ASN A 81 -2.44 -2.80 5.58
N GLU A 82 -3.45 -2.90 4.75
CA GLU A 82 -4.17 -1.76 4.16
C GLU A 82 -5.52 -1.51 4.85
N ALA A 83 -5.95 -2.45 5.68
CA ALA A 83 -7.29 -2.44 6.26
C ALA A 83 -7.36 -1.79 7.66
N CYS A 84 -6.22 -1.59 8.32
CA CYS A 84 -6.20 -1.12 9.71
C CYS A 84 -5.08 -0.10 9.95
N SER A 85 -5.47 1.12 10.25
CA SER A 85 -4.54 2.22 10.58
C SER A 85 -3.88 2.11 11.97
N ALA A 86 -4.19 1.09 12.76
CA ALA A 86 -3.69 0.94 14.15
C ALA A 86 -2.16 0.80 14.28
N GLY A 87 -1.46 0.58 13.17
CA GLY A 87 -0.01 0.54 13.09
C GLY A 87 0.58 1.63 12.19
N CYS A 88 -0.18 2.65 11.81
CA CYS A 88 0.20 3.63 10.79
C CYS A 88 0.25 5.06 11.35
N GLY A 89 0.85 5.97 10.60
CA GLY A 89 1.10 7.35 11.03
C GLY A 89 -0.15 8.15 11.34
N SER A 90 -1.27 7.93 10.61
CA SER A 90 -2.54 8.61 10.89
C SER A 90 -3.09 8.33 12.29
N PHE A 91 -2.75 7.19 12.87
CA PHE A 91 -3.11 6.87 14.25
C PHE A 91 -2.39 7.78 15.24
N ILE A 92 -1.08 7.98 15.07
CA ILE A 92 -0.28 8.89 15.89
C ILE A 92 -0.77 10.32 15.72
N GLN A 93 -1.03 10.73 14.48
CA GLN A 93 -1.52 12.07 14.14
C GLN A 93 -2.84 12.37 14.85
N ASN A 94 -3.81 11.46 14.82
CA ASN A 94 -5.10 11.65 15.48
C ASN A 94 -4.97 11.87 16.99
N PHE A 95 -4.00 11.19 17.64
CA PHE A 95 -3.75 11.42 19.06
C PHE A 95 -3.07 12.76 19.33
N ALA A 96 -2.09 13.13 18.53
CA ALA A 96 -1.43 14.43 18.62
C ALA A 96 -2.44 15.58 18.46
N GLU A 97 -3.28 15.53 17.44
CA GLU A 97 -4.33 16.52 17.18
C GLU A 97 -5.36 16.59 18.33
N GLY A 98 -5.73 15.42 18.90
CA GLY A 98 -6.61 15.34 20.06
C GLY A 98 -6.03 16.00 21.33
N LEU A 99 -4.72 16.18 21.38
CA LEU A 99 -3.99 16.89 22.43
C LEU A 99 -3.55 18.30 22.02
N HIS A 100 -4.03 18.79 20.88
CA HIS A 100 -3.64 20.08 20.29
C HIS A 100 -2.14 20.23 20.02
N MET A 101 -1.50 19.13 19.60
CA MET A 101 -0.10 19.06 19.25
C MET A 101 0.08 18.67 17.79
N THR A 102 1.19 19.07 17.19
CA THR A 102 1.66 18.49 15.94
C THR A 102 2.23 17.08 16.19
N PRO A 103 2.28 16.19 15.18
CA PRO A 103 2.93 14.89 15.32
C PRO A 103 4.38 14.97 15.78
N ALA A 104 5.12 16.00 15.36
CA ALA A 104 6.51 16.22 15.76
C ALA A 104 6.64 16.61 17.24
N GLU A 105 5.80 17.54 17.73
CA GLU A 105 5.78 17.92 19.14
C GLU A 105 5.39 16.72 20.03
N PHE A 106 4.42 15.93 19.57
CA PHE A 106 3.97 14.73 20.27
C PHE A 106 5.07 13.67 20.33
N ALA A 107 5.82 13.48 19.23
CA ALA A 107 6.98 12.59 19.18
C ALA A 107 8.10 13.04 20.14
N ALA A 108 8.41 14.34 20.16
CA ALA A 108 9.41 14.90 21.03
C ALA A 108 9.09 14.65 22.52
N LYS A 109 7.80 14.70 22.90
CA LYS A 109 7.38 14.37 24.27
C LYS A 109 7.71 12.95 24.70
N ALA A 110 7.65 11.99 23.78
CA ALA A 110 7.93 10.58 24.09
C ALA A 110 9.35 10.34 24.61
N ILE A 111 10.31 11.20 24.25
CA ILE A 111 11.71 11.10 24.69
C ILE A 111 11.81 11.32 26.21
N ASP A 112 10.96 12.15 26.77
CA ASP A 112 10.92 12.47 28.21
C ASP A 112 10.17 11.40 29.04
N SER A 113 9.62 10.38 28.41
CA SER A 113 8.85 9.32 29.08
C SER A 113 9.69 8.54 30.08
N LYS A 114 9.17 8.41 31.28
CA LYS A 114 9.76 7.61 32.38
C LYS A 114 9.12 6.25 32.54
N ALA A 115 7.83 6.16 32.21
CA ALA A 115 7.01 4.95 32.38
C ALA A 115 6.00 4.84 31.22
N PRO A 116 6.43 4.44 30.00
CA PRO A 116 5.54 4.33 28.85
C PRO A 116 4.28 3.50 29.17
N VAL A 117 3.10 4.04 28.85
CA VAL A 117 1.83 3.35 29.07
C VAL A 117 1.75 2.11 28.18
N ASP A 118 1.52 0.94 28.76
CA ASP A 118 1.31 -0.26 27.95
C ASP A 118 -0.10 -0.29 27.35
N LEU A 119 -0.19 0.12 26.12
CA LEU A 119 -1.42 0.11 25.33
C LEU A 119 -1.70 -1.25 24.66
N GLY A 120 -0.70 -2.14 24.64
CA GLY A 120 -0.77 -3.46 24.00
C GLY A 120 -0.88 -3.37 22.47
N THR A 121 -1.39 -4.46 21.85
CA THR A 121 -1.55 -4.61 20.39
C THR A 121 -3.04 -4.65 20.02
N ARG A 122 -3.77 -3.58 20.30
CA ARG A 122 -5.22 -3.52 20.08
C ARG A 122 -5.58 -2.64 18.88
N CYS A 123 -6.81 -2.77 18.38
CA CYS A 123 -7.31 -1.87 17.37
C CYS A 123 -7.49 -0.45 17.97
N THR A 124 -7.42 0.57 17.11
CA THR A 124 -7.50 2.01 17.42
C THR A 124 -8.66 2.37 18.35
N VAL A 125 -9.84 1.77 18.15
CA VAL A 125 -11.04 2.05 18.95
C VAL A 125 -10.82 1.68 20.43
N PHE A 126 -10.23 0.52 20.67
CA PHE A 126 -9.93 0.07 22.05
C PHE A 126 -8.75 0.81 22.67
N MET A 127 -7.79 1.25 21.85
CA MET A 127 -6.67 2.06 22.33
C MET A 127 -7.12 3.43 22.80
N ASN A 128 -8.06 4.08 22.13
CA ASN A 128 -8.66 5.33 22.59
C ASN A 128 -9.21 5.23 24.01
N SER A 129 -9.88 4.12 24.32
CA SER A 129 -10.42 3.88 25.67
C SER A 129 -9.30 3.71 26.70
N LYS A 130 -8.22 2.99 26.34
CA LYS A 130 -7.06 2.82 27.23
C LYS A 130 -6.30 4.13 27.46
N VAL A 131 -6.10 4.94 26.43
CA VAL A 131 -5.46 6.26 26.59
C VAL A 131 -6.28 7.14 27.50
N LYS A 132 -7.61 7.21 27.32
CA LYS A 132 -8.50 7.96 28.23
C LYS A 132 -8.45 7.45 29.67
N GLN A 133 -8.31 6.14 29.85
CA GLN A 133 -8.14 5.54 31.18
C GLN A 133 -6.80 5.97 31.78
N ALA A 134 -5.70 5.85 31.03
CA ALA A 134 -4.37 6.26 31.49
C ALA A 134 -4.32 7.75 31.90
N GLN A 135 -4.98 8.61 31.11
CA GLN A 135 -5.13 10.04 31.47
C GLN A 135 -5.86 10.23 32.79
N LYS A 136 -6.95 9.48 33.04
CA LYS A 136 -7.67 9.53 34.31
C LYS A 136 -6.86 9.00 35.52
N GLU A 137 -5.95 8.07 35.24
CA GLU A 137 -5.02 7.50 36.22
C GLU A 137 -3.79 8.39 36.46
N GLY A 138 -3.66 9.51 35.73
CA GLY A 138 -2.62 10.51 35.93
C GLY A 138 -1.37 10.29 35.11
N ALA A 139 -1.43 9.45 34.05
CA ALA A 139 -0.32 9.34 33.09
C ALA A 139 -0.11 10.67 32.36
N ASP A 140 1.14 11.08 32.22
CA ASP A 140 1.47 12.30 31.50
C ASP A 140 1.49 12.07 29.97
N VAL A 141 1.58 13.18 29.22
CA VAL A 141 1.59 13.13 27.77
C VAL A 141 2.82 12.40 27.24
N ALA A 142 3.95 12.47 27.91
CA ALA A 142 5.19 11.81 27.52
C ALA A 142 5.03 10.28 27.57
N ASP A 143 4.46 9.76 28.66
CA ASP A 143 4.23 8.33 28.84
C ASP A 143 3.16 7.78 27.86
N ILE A 144 2.15 8.60 27.56
CA ILE A 144 1.12 8.25 26.56
C ILE A 144 1.74 8.23 25.15
N SER A 145 2.52 9.25 24.79
CA SER A 145 3.17 9.32 23.48
C SER A 145 4.11 8.16 23.24
N ALA A 146 4.96 7.84 24.19
CA ALA A 146 5.85 6.68 24.13
C ALA A 146 5.06 5.37 24.04
N GLY A 147 3.98 5.23 24.81
CA GLY A 147 3.10 4.07 24.78
C GLY A 147 2.46 3.86 23.41
N ILE A 148 2.05 4.94 22.73
CA ILE A 148 1.50 4.90 21.37
C ILE A 148 2.59 4.48 20.37
N ALA A 149 3.79 5.04 20.45
CA ALA A 149 4.91 4.66 19.58
C ALA A 149 5.25 3.16 19.72
N PHE A 150 5.34 2.64 20.96
CA PHE A 150 5.51 1.22 21.20
C PHE A 150 4.36 0.39 20.61
N SER A 151 3.13 0.84 20.77
CA SER A 151 1.96 0.12 20.28
C SER A 151 1.94 0.02 18.75
N VAL A 152 2.36 1.07 18.04
CA VAL A 152 2.50 1.06 16.57
C VAL A 152 3.45 -0.06 16.14
N ILE A 153 4.64 -0.11 16.70
CA ILE A 153 5.64 -1.14 16.33
C ILE A 153 5.21 -2.54 16.80
N LYS A 154 4.67 -2.67 18.02
CA LYS A 154 4.13 -3.96 18.47
C LYS A 154 3.02 -4.48 17.56
N ASN A 155 2.13 -3.61 17.09
CA ASN A 155 1.10 -4.00 16.13
C ASN A 155 1.71 -4.46 14.80
N ALA A 156 2.71 -3.75 14.29
CA ALA A 156 3.43 -4.14 13.09
C ALA A 156 4.04 -5.54 13.23
N LEU A 157 4.90 -5.72 14.20
CA LEU A 157 5.69 -6.94 14.36
C LEU A 157 4.84 -8.14 14.83
N PHE A 158 4.05 -7.98 15.87
CA PHE A 158 3.44 -9.12 16.56
C PHE A 158 2.01 -9.41 16.13
N LYS A 159 1.26 -8.40 15.65
CA LYS A 159 -0.11 -8.61 15.23
C LYS A 159 -0.25 -8.80 13.72
N VAL A 160 0.39 -7.94 12.92
CA VAL A 160 0.28 -8.01 11.46
C VAL A 160 1.20 -9.06 10.90
N MET A 161 2.48 -9.02 11.23
CA MET A 161 3.46 -10.01 10.78
C MET A 161 3.35 -11.33 11.53
N GLN A 162 2.77 -11.35 12.73
CA GLN A 162 2.71 -12.51 13.62
C GLN A 162 4.11 -13.08 13.93
N LEU A 163 5.08 -12.18 14.06
CA LEU A 163 6.46 -12.53 14.35
C LEU A 163 6.56 -13.26 15.68
N LYS A 164 7.23 -14.39 15.70
CA LYS A 164 7.45 -15.20 16.91
C LYS A 164 8.76 -14.87 17.60
N ASP A 165 9.78 -14.59 16.81
CA ASP A 165 11.11 -14.25 17.26
C ASP A 165 11.66 -13.09 16.44
N VAL A 166 12.11 -12.03 17.08
CA VAL A 166 12.69 -10.85 16.41
C VAL A 166 13.97 -11.17 15.62
N ARG A 167 14.63 -12.28 15.94
CA ARG A 167 15.80 -12.76 15.20
C ARG A 167 15.48 -13.22 13.78
N GLU A 168 14.22 -13.55 13.50
CA GLU A 168 13.76 -13.93 12.14
C GLU A 168 13.93 -12.79 11.13
N LEU A 169 14.03 -11.53 11.57
CA LEU A 169 14.20 -10.37 10.70
C LEU A 169 15.62 -10.31 10.07
N GLY A 170 16.59 -11.08 10.58
CA GLY A 170 17.99 -10.99 10.17
C GLY A 170 18.68 -9.74 10.75
N ASP A 171 19.90 -9.45 10.26
CA ASP A 171 20.76 -8.45 10.88
C ASP A 171 20.69 -7.07 10.20
N HIS A 172 20.25 -7.01 8.96
CA HIS A 172 20.22 -5.81 8.14
C HIS A 172 18.78 -5.33 7.91
N ILE A 173 18.31 -4.47 8.81
CA ILE A 173 16.92 -4.00 8.84
C ILE A 173 16.86 -2.55 8.35
N VAL A 174 16.07 -2.31 7.30
CA VAL A 174 15.77 -0.95 6.83
C VAL A 174 14.33 -0.60 7.20
N VAL A 175 14.15 0.55 7.83
CA VAL A 175 12.83 1.11 8.15
C VAL A 175 12.58 2.35 7.30
N GLN A 176 11.36 2.45 6.76
CA GLN A 176 10.99 3.51 5.84
C GLN A 176 9.50 3.86 5.97
N GLY A 177 9.04 4.85 5.18
CA GLY A 177 7.72 5.44 5.31
C GLY A 177 7.71 6.66 6.22
N GLY A 178 6.76 7.56 5.98
CA GLY A 178 6.67 8.85 6.68
C GLY A 178 6.53 8.74 8.20
N THR A 179 6.02 7.62 8.71
CA THR A 179 5.87 7.36 10.15
C THR A 179 7.23 7.28 10.86
N PHE A 180 8.27 6.83 10.16
CA PHE A 180 9.62 6.74 10.74
C PHE A 180 10.36 8.07 10.85
N TYR A 181 9.81 9.19 10.35
CA TYR A 181 10.29 10.52 10.74
C TYR A 181 10.03 10.84 12.22
N ASN A 182 9.18 10.06 12.86
CA ASN A 182 8.95 10.11 14.30
C ASN A 182 10.07 9.33 15.02
N ASP A 183 11.00 10.04 15.66
CA ASP A 183 12.13 9.44 16.37
C ASP A 183 11.70 8.52 17.53
N ALA A 184 10.55 8.76 18.14
CA ALA A 184 10.04 7.86 19.16
C ALA A 184 9.63 6.50 18.58
N VAL A 185 9.06 6.47 17.38
CA VAL A 185 8.74 5.22 16.68
C VAL A 185 10.00 4.46 16.32
N LEU A 186 11.00 5.15 15.77
CA LEU A 186 12.30 4.57 15.49
C LEU A 186 12.94 3.96 16.74
N ARG A 187 13.02 4.75 17.82
CA ARG A 187 13.63 4.28 19.08
C ARG A 187 12.85 3.11 19.71
N CYS A 188 11.53 3.09 19.60
CA CYS A 188 10.72 1.96 20.03
C CYS A 188 11.02 0.68 19.23
N MET A 189 11.24 0.81 17.93
CA MET A 189 11.66 -0.32 17.07
C MET A 189 13.00 -0.89 17.56
N GLU A 190 14.02 -0.04 17.70
CA GLU A 190 15.35 -0.44 18.17
C GLU A 190 15.30 -1.11 19.55
N LYS A 191 14.53 -0.55 20.50
CA LYS A 191 14.35 -1.16 21.83
C LYS A 191 13.66 -2.51 21.80
N LEU A 192 12.67 -2.71 20.92
CA LEU A 192 11.97 -3.97 20.80
C LEU A 192 12.81 -5.05 20.12
N LEU A 193 13.71 -4.65 19.23
CA LEU A 193 14.62 -5.55 18.54
C LEU A 193 15.93 -5.78 19.26
N ASP A 194 16.26 -4.94 20.27
CA ASP A 194 17.55 -4.88 20.94
C ASP A 194 18.72 -4.71 19.97
N ARG A 195 18.52 -3.87 18.94
CA ARG A 195 19.51 -3.56 17.90
C ARG A 195 19.17 -2.26 17.17
N ASP A 196 20.15 -1.67 16.54
CA ASP A 196 19.98 -0.53 15.67
C ASP A 196 19.32 -0.94 14.34
N VAL A 197 18.59 -0.02 13.73
CA VAL A 197 17.99 -0.20 12.41
C VAL A 197 18.37 0.98 11.51
N ILE A 198 18.40 0.74 10.20
CA ILE A 198 18.76 1.77 9.22
C ILE A 198 17.50 2.53 8.83
N ARG A 199 17.47 3.82 9.14
CA ARG A 199 16.46 4.77 8.66
C ARG A 199 17.12 5.78 7.73
N PRO A 200 16.88 5.72 6.41
CA PRO A 200 17.32 6.75 5.49
C PRO A 200 16.73 8.13 5.83
N ASP A 201 17.47 9.20 5.57
CA ASP A 201 16.99 10.57 5.77
C ASP A 201 15.74 10.88 4.93
N ILE A 202 15.60 10.19 3.79
CA ILE A 202 14.47 10.28 2.88
C ILE A 202 13.39 9.20 3.15
N ALA A 203 13.28 8.68 4.37
CA ALA A 203 12.42 7.55 4.71
C ALA A 203 11.00 7.65 4.15
N GLY A 204 10.39 8.83 4.10
CA GLY A 204 9.05 9.05 3.53
C GLY A 204 9.02 9.16 2.00
N LEU A 205 10.15 9.15 1.32
CA LEU A 205 10.29 9.29 -0.14
C LEU A 205 10.92 8.05 -0.79
N MET A 206 11.12 6.97 -0.05
CA MET A 206 11.81 5.77 -0.52
C MET A 206 11.19 5.16 -1.78
N GLY A 207 9.85 5.12 -1.87
CA GLY A 207 9.18 4.65 -3.09
C GLY A 207 9.51 5.50 -4.31
N ALA A 208 9.51 6.83 -4.17
CA ALA A 208 9.85 7.75 -5.26
C ALA A 208 11.35 7.66 -5.63
N TYR A 209 12.21 7.53 -4.63
CA TYR A 209 13.66 7.36 -4.84
C TYR A 209 13.98 6.05 -5.56
N GLY A 210 13.37 4.93 -5.12
CA GLY A 210 13.54 3.65 -5.81
C GLY A 210 13.00 3.65 -7.23
N ALA A 211 11.85 4.29 -7.46
CA ALA A 211 11.34 4.49 -8.82
C ALA A 211 12.29 5.32 -9.69
N ALA A 212 12.95 6.34 -9.13
CA ALA A 212 13.95 7.14 -9.86
C ALA A 212 15.19 6.31 -10.23
N ILE A 213 15.68 5.47 -9.31
CA ILE A 213 16.80 4.55 -9.60
C ILE A 213 16.43 3.59 -10.73
N LEU A 214 15.24 2.96 -10.66
CA LEU A 214 14.75 2.06 -11.69
C LEU A 214 14.58 2.76 -13.05
N ALA A 215 14.11 4.02 -13.05
CA ALA A 215 14.02 4.82 -14.25
C ALA A 215 15.41 5.09 -14.87
N LEU A 216 16.42 5.35 -14.03
CA LEU A 216 17.80 5.52 -14.48
C LEU A 216 18.36 4.24 -15.10
N GLU A 217 18.23 3.12 -14.40
CA GLU A 217 18.68 1.80 -14.88
C GLU A 217 18.03 1.41 -16.22
N GLU A 218 16.73 1.70 -16.39
CA GLU A 218 16.01 1.44 -17.64
C GLU A 218 16.49 2.39 -18.77
N ALA A 219 16.65 3.68 -18.48
CA ALA A 219 17.14 4.66 -19.45
C ALA A 219 18.57 4.33 -19.92
N GLU A 220 19.46 3.92 -19.02
CA GLU A 220 20.83 3.50 -19.36
C GLU A 220 20.83 2.24 -20.23
N LYS A 221 20.02 1.25 -19.88
CA LYS A 221 19.88 0.00 -20.64
C LYS A 221 19.36 0.23 -22.05
N GLU A 222 18.45 1.17 -22.22
CA GLU A 222 17.86 1.52 -23.53
C GLU A 222 18.66 2.58 -24.28
N GLY A 223 19.67 3.19 -23.67
CA GLY A 223 20.43 4.31 -24.25
C GLY A 223 19.60 5.59 -24.40
N LYS A 224 18.57 5.75 -23.57
CA LYS A 224 17.61 6.84 -23.63
C LYS A 224 18.19 8.12 -23.04
N GLN A 225 18.05 9.24 -23.76
CA GLN A 225 18.57 10.53 -23.35
C GLN A 225 17.48 11.52 -22.90
N GLN A 226 16.23 11.23 -23.23
CA GLN A 226 15.10 12.10 -22.91
C GLN A 226 13.85 11.28 -22.61
N SER A 227 13.19 11.61 -21.50
CA SER A 227 11.91 11.05 -21.11
C SER A 227 10.76 11.51 -22.00
N SER A 228 9.72 10.67 -22.11
CA SER A 228 8.45 11.03 -22.76
C SER A 228 7.51 11.86 -21.86
N LEU A 229 7.97 12.22 -20.67
CA LEU A 229 7.20 12.99 -19.69
C LEU A 229 6.75 14.34 -20.26
N LEU A 230 5.52 14.76 -19.97
CA LEU A 230 4.98 16.04 -20.41
C LEU A 230 5.89 17.20 -20.03
N THR A 231 6.15 18.10 -20.99
CA THR A 231 6.96 19.31 -20.77
C THR A 231 6.25 20.31 -19.86
N PRO A 232 6.95 21.32 -19.31
CA PRO A 232 6.33 22.40 -18.55
C PRO A 232 5.21 23.12 -19.31
N GLU A 233 5.40 23.37 -20.61
CA GLU A 233 4.44 24.04 -21.49
C GLU A 233 3.17 23.19 -21.68
N GLU A 234 3.32 21.88 -21.88
CA GLU A 234 2.18 20.96 -21.97
C GLU A 234 1.43 20.88 -20.64
N LEU A 235 2.14 20.89 -19.50
CA LEU A 235 1.56 20.93 -18.18
C LEU A 235 0.79 22.22 -17.87
N ASP A 236 1.14 23.34 -18.50
CA ASP A 236 0.40 24.61 -18.34
C ASP A 236 -1.03 24.52 -18.90
N HIS A 237 -1.20 23.72 -19.94
CA HIS A 237 -2.49 23.50 -20.60
C HIS A 237 -3.15 22.18 -20.23
N PHE A 238 -2.56 21.44 -19.25
CA PHE A 238 -3.06 20.13 -18.86
C PHE A 238 -4.39 20.26 -18.11
N ALA A 239 -5.44 19.66 -18.67
CA ALA A 239 -6.76 19.58 -18.08
C ALA A 239 -7.35 18.17 -18.27
N VAL A 240 -7.94 17.63 -17.22
CA VAL A 240 -8.60 16.32 -17.24
C VAL A 240 -10.10 16.47 -17.27
N ALA A 241 -10.76 15.95 -18.30
CA ALA A 241 -12.21 15.86 -18.34
C ALA A 241 -12.66 14.54 -17.69
N THR A 242 -13.45 14.64 -16.63
CA THR A 242 -13.95 13.46 -15.91
C THR A 242 -15.42 13.25 -16.19
N SER A 243 -15.81 12.02 -16.50
CA SER A 243 -17.21 11.62 -16.64
C SER A 243 -17.44 10.25 -15.99
N SER A 244 -18.67 10.03 -15.50
CA SER A 244 -19.02 8.76 -14.88
C SER A 244 -20.27 8.16 -15.51
N TYR A 245 -20.30 6.85 -15.68
CA TYR A 245 -21.45 6.12 -16.18
C TYR A 245 -21.58 4.75 -15.53
N ARG A 246 -22.78 4.18 -15.59
CA ARG A 246 -23.00 2.79 -15.13
C ARG A 246 -22.78 1.80 -16.27
N CYS A 247 -21.87 0.86 -16.03
CA CYS A 247 -21.63 -0.25 -16.97
C CYS A 247 -22.91 -1.09 -17.14
N ARG A 248 -23.24 -1.44 -18.38
CA ARG A 248 -24.40 -2.28 -18.73
C ARG A 248 -24.03 -3.71 -19.10
N GLY A 249 -22.77 -4.10 -18.89
CA GLY A 249 -22.24 -5.40 -19.32
C GLY A 249 -22.72 -6.60 -18.48
N CYS A 250 -23.16 -6.38 -17.24
CA CYS A 250 -23.67 -7.44 -16.35
C CYS A 250 -24.49 -6.86 -15.17
N GLY A 251 -25.02 -7.73 -14.32
CA GLY A 251 -25.83 -7.36 -13.17
C GLY A 251 -25.13 -6.49 -12.11
N ASN A 252 -23.79 -6.42 -12.09
CA ASN A 252 -23.03 -5.60 -11.14
C ASN A 252 -23.22 -4.09 -11.36
N LYS A 253 -23.55 -3.66 -12.60
CA LYS A 253 -23.80 -2.25 -12.95
C LYS A 253 -22.76 -1.29 -12.36
N CYS A 254 -21.46 -1.65 -12.45
CA CYS A 254 -20.34 -0.88 -11.88
C CYS A 254 -20.43 0.59 -12.31
N LEU A 255 -20.16 1.50 -11.38
CA LEU A 255 -19.96 2.91 -11.68
C LEU A 255 -18.54 3.06 -12.24
N ILE A 256 -18.44 3.37 -13.52
CA ILE A 256 -17.18 3.60 -14.23
C ILE A 256 -16.93 5.08 -14.27
N THR A 257 -15.75 5.49 -13.84
CA THR A 257 -15.25 6.86 -14.02
C THR A 257 -14.22 6.84 -15.15
N MET A 258 -14.47 7.62 -16.17
CA MET A 258 -13.57 7.83 -17.31
C MET A 258 -12.93 9.21 -17.17
N GLN A 259 -11.62 9.23 -17.23
CA GLN A 259 -10.80 10.42 -17.33
C GLN A 259 -10.25 10.52 -18.75
N LYS A 260 -10.44 11.68 -19.37
CA LYS A 260 -9.95 11.97 -20.73
C LYS A 260 -8.86 13.03 -20.60
N PHE A 261 -7.69 12.73 -21.13
CA PHE A 261 -6.52 13.61 -21.15
C PHE A 261 -6.50 14.51 -22.41
N PRO A 262 -5.70 15.58 -22.42
CA PRO A 262 -5.62 16.52 -23.55
C PRO A 262 -5.21 15.88 -24.88
N ASP A 263 -4.37 14.87 -24.83
CA ASP A 263 -3.91 14.08 -25.99
C ASP A 263 -4.99 13.14 -26.57
N GLY A 264 -6.17 13.08 -25.93
CA GLY A 264 -7.27 12.19 -26.27
C GLY A 264 -7.20 10.81 -25.60
N GLY A 265 -6.13 10.52 -24.85
CA GLY A 265 -5.99 9.34 -24.02
C GLY A 265 -7.11 9.22 -23.00
N LYS A 266 -7.47 7.99 -22.63
CA LYS A 266 -8.54 7.71 -21.68
C LYS A 266 -8.07 6.73 -20.61
N TYR A 267 -8.42 7.02 -19.37
CA TYR A 267 -8.20 6.13 -18.23
C TYR A 267 -9.52 5.83 -17.54
N PHE A 268 -9.73 4.56 -17.17
CA PHE A 268 -10.98 4.09 -16.59
C PHE A 268 -10.74 3.50 -15.21
N THR A 269 -11.60 3.87 -14.26
CA THR A 269 -11.61 3.33 -12.90
C THR A 269 -13.00 2.85 -12.49
N GLY A 270 -13.08 2.09 -11.38
CA GLY A 270 -14.34 1.56 -10.88
C GLY A 270 -14.85 0.31 -11.59
N ASN A 271 -14.14 -0.14 -12.64
CA ASN A 271 -14.46 -1.39 -13.33
C ASN A 271 -14.00 -2.61 -12.51
N ARG A 272 -14.86 -3.64 -12.44
CA ARG A 272 -14.52 -4.94 -11.85
C ARG A 272 -14.10 -5.98 -12.90
N CYS A 273 -14.12 -5.61 -14.17
CA CYS A 273 -13.70 -6.45 -15.29
C CYS A 273 -13.46 -5.59 -16.54
N GLU A 274 -12.83 -6.16 -17.54
CA GLU A 274 -12.47 -5.49 -18.80
C GLU A 274 -13.67 -5.00 -19.62
N ARG A 275 -14.87 -5.56 -19.44
CA ARG A 275 -16.09 -5.09 -20.13
C ARG A 275 -16.39 -3.62 -19.82
N GLY A 276 -16.08 -3.16 -18.60
CA GLY A 276 -16.25 -1.76 -18.21
C GLY A 276 -15.33 -0.80 -18.97
N LEU A 277 -14.26 -1.29 -19.56
CA LEU A 277 -13.27 -0.52 -20.32
C LEU A 277 -13.65 -0.32 -21.80
N GLY A 278 -14.82 -0.81 -22.22
CA GLY A 278 -15.22 -0.77 -23.64
C GLY A 278 -14.39 -1.68 -24.57
N LYS A 279 -13.53 -2.52 -24.01
CA LYS A 279 -12.78 -3.51 -24.78
C LYS A 279 -13.71 -4.65 -25.16
N GLU A 280 -13.83 -4.93 -26.46
CA GLU A 280 -14.50 -6.14 -26.93
C GLU A 280 -13.76 -7.36 -26.38
N LYS A 281 -14.53 -8.36 -25.94
CA LYS A 281 -13.95 -9.64 -25.54
C LYS A 281 -13.19 -10.21 -26.72
N ALA A 282 -11.87 -10.32 -26.60
CA ALA A 282 -11.18 -11.35 -27.35
C ALA A 282 -11.89 -12.67 -27.05
N LYS A 283 -12.34 -13.38 -28.07
CA LYS A 283 -12.91 -14.73 -27.91
C LYS A 283 -11.83 -15.57 -27.23
N LYS A 284 -11.99 -15.80 -25.93
CA LYS A 284 -11.08 -16.68 -25.20
C LYS A 284 -11.38 -18.10 -25.70
N GLU A 285 -10.42 -18.72 -26.34
CA GLU A 285 -10.45 -20.14 -26.69
C GLU A 285 -10.47 -21.08 -25.48
N ILE A 286 -10.25 -20.49 -24.29
CA ILE A 286 -10.25 -21.23 -23.02
C ILE A 286 -11.70 -21.48 -22.60
N PRO A 287 -12.11 -22.75 -22.43
CA PRO A 287 -13.46 -23.11 -22.02
C PRO A 287 -13.80 -22.52 -20.63
N ASN A 288 -15.02 -22.06 -20.47
CA ASN A 288 -15.50 -21.56 -19.20
C ASN A 288 -15.75 -22.72 -18.24
N LEU A 289 -14.80 -23.00 -17.39
CA LEU A 289 -14.89 -24.08 -16.40
C LEU A 289 -16.03 -23.89 -15.40
N PHE A 290 -16.52 -22.66 -15.21
CA PHE A 290 -17.69 -22.39 -14.38
C PHE A 290 -18.97 -22.93 -15.01
N ASP A 291 -19.18 -22.69 -16.30
CA ASP A 291 -20.33 -23.22 -17.03
C ASP A 291 -20.25 -24.76 -17.08
N TYR A 292 -19.05 -25.31 -17.36
CA TYR A 292 -18.84 -26.76 -17.31
C TYR A 292 -19.19 -27.35 -15.93
N LYS A 293 -18.70 -26.75 -14.84
CA LYS A 293 -19.01 -27.19 -13.48
C LYS A 293 -20.51 -27.11 -13.20
N TYR A 294 -21.15 -25.99 -13.58
CA TYR A 294 -22.57 -25.79 -13.39
C TYR A 294 -23.39 -26.90 -14.06
N HIS A 295 -23.13 -27.16 -15.35
CA HIS A 295 -23.82 -28.21 -16.11
C HIS A 295 -23.54 -29.60 -15.53
N ARG A 296 -22.29 -29.88 -15.12
CA ARG A 296 -21.96 -31.17 -14.48
C ARG A 296 -22.67 -31.38 -13.14
N MET A 297 -23.05 -30.33 -12.43
CA MET A 297 -23.73 -30.45 -11.13
C MET A 297 -25.24 -30.41 -11.20
N PHE A 298 -25.81 -29.79 -12.23
CA PHE A 298 -27.23 -29.48 -12.23
C PHE A 298 -28.03 -29.99 -13.47
N ASP A 299 -27.36 -30.44 -14.52
CA ASP A 299 -28.02 -30.96 -15.73
C ASP A 299 -28.30 -32.47 -15.61
N TYR A 300 -28.90 -32.86 -14.51
CA TYR A 300 -29.45 -34.21 -14.34
C TYR A 300 -30.94 -34.14 -14.39
N GLU A 301 -31.53 -35.04 -15.14
CA GLU A 301 -32.97 -35.27 -15.07
C GLU A 301 -33.32 -36.00 -13.76
N PRO A 302 -34.29 -35.50 -12.99
CA PRO A 302 -34.74 -36.21 -11.80
C PRO A 302 -35.35 -37.57 -12.19
N LEU A 303 -35.12 -38.56 -11.33
CA LEU A 303 -35.76 -39.86 -11.50
C LEU A 303 -37.27 -39.69 -11.55
N PRO A 304 -37.99 -40.46 -12.40
CA PRO A 304 -39.45 -40.57 -12.36
C PRO A 304 -39.96 -40.91 -10.95
N ALA A 305 -41.13 -40.45 -10.61
CA ALA A 305 -41.66 -40.59 -9.25
C ALA A 305 -41.86 -42.07 -8.80
N ASP A 306 -42.04 -42.97 -9.74
CA ASP A 306 -42.15 -44.42 -9.55
C ASP A 306 -40.80 -45.12 -9.32
N GLU A 307 -39.70 -44.48 -9.77
CA GLU A 307 -38.34 -44.97 -9.56
C GLU A 307 -37.66 -44.31 -8.33
N ALA A 308 -38.25 -43.24 -7.80
CA ALA A 308 -37.70 -42.48 -6.68
C ALA A 308 -38.07 -43.09 -5.32
N GLU A 309 -37.61 -44.29 -5.01
CA GLU A 309 -37.94 -45.06 -3.78
C GLU A 309 -37.67 -44.29 -2.48
N ARG A 310 -36.73 -43.34 -2.48
CA ARG A 310 -36.33 -42.54 -1.31
C ARG A 310 -36.95 -41.14 -1.28
N GLY A 311 -37.84 -40.84 -2.21
CA GLY A 311 -38.46 -39.53 -2.35
C GLY A 311 -37.55 -38.49 -2.99
N THR A 312 -37.97 -37.22 -2.93
CA THR A 312 -37.28 -36.11 -3.55
C THR A 312 -36.52 -35.29 -2.49
N ILE A 313 -35.26 -35.00 -2.74
CA ILE A 313 -34.47 -34.10 -1.93
C ILE A 313 -34.14 -32.83 -2.72
N GLY A 314 -34.37 -31.69 -2.11
CA GLY A 314 -33.92 -30.39 -2.66
C GLY A 314 -32.54 -30.05 -2.24
N ILE A 315 -31.66 -29.70 -3.20
CA ILE A 315 -30.31 -29.18 -2.91
C ILE A 315 -30.34 -27.67 -3.08
N PRO A 316 -30.20 -26.87 -1.98
CA PRO A 316 -30.18 -25.43 -2.10
C PRO A 316 -28.92 -24.95 -2.80
N ARG A 317 -29.05 -24.03 -3.76
CA ARG A 317 -27.94 -23.40 -4.48
C ARG A 317 -27.35 -22.26 -3.64
N VAL A 318 -26.64 -22.59 -2.56
CA VAL A 318 -26.01 -21.60 -1.67
C VAL A 318 -24.52 -21.83 -1.52
N LEU A 319 -23.78 -20.72 -1.38
CA LEU A 319 -22.34 -20.67 -1.08
C LEU A 319 -21.46 -21.66 -1.88
N ASN A 320 -21.20 -22.84 -1.37
CA ASN A 320 -20.24 -23.78 -1.94
C ASN A 320 -20.83 -24.75 -2.98
N MET A 321 -22.07 -24.54 -3.39
CA MET A 321 -22.73 -25.36 -4.41
C MET A 321 -22.55 -24.81 -5.84
N TYR A 322 -21.66 -23.79 -5.96
CA TYR A 322 -21.27 -23.22 -7.26
C TYR A 322 -19.83 -23.58 -7.62
#